data_8c0e47ad4ccd1cb026067cd45c0e0263
#
_entry.id   8c0e47ad4ccd1cb026067cd45c0e0263
#
_cell.length_a   1.000
_cell.length_b   1.000
_cell.length_c   1.000
_cell.angle_alpha   90.00
_cell.angle_beta   90.00
_cell.angle_gamma   90.00
#
_symmetry.space_group_name_H-M   'P 1'
#
loop_
_entity.id
_entity.type
_entity.pdbx_description
1 polymer ?
#
loop_
_entity_poly.entity_id
_entity_poly.type
_entity_poly.pdbx_seq_one_letter_code
_entity_poly.pdbx_strand_id
1 'polypeptide(L)'
;MTVTSKDNQWVKEWRRLSDSAKYRRETGLFAIEGARLCGDAMRSGVALKAVLYTASALAVYGNVVEPLLAGADTAVEISPELSRHMSDTINPQGVFCIAKMLDNSLIIDKINIIGTYSALEDVQDPGNMGTVIRTAEALGIDGVLLSDGCCDVYNPKVLRASMGGVFRLPLMRVGDMAQTVAALQEKGLTAFACVVDASATPITEAGMGQGSVAVIGNEGNGLRAETIAACRHSVTIPMTGRAESLNASMAAGIILWEMARGK
;
A
#
# COMPACT_ATOMS: atom_id res chain seq x y z
N MET A 1 -1.30 23.99 -25.82
CA MET A 1 -2.24 23.32 -26.79
C MET A 1 -2.89 22.15 -26.07
N THR A 2 -4.22 22.16 -25.96
CA THR A 2 -4.98 21.14 -25.22
C THR A 2 -5.08 19.83 -26.06
N VAL A 3 -4.69 18.73 -25.46
CA VAL A 3 -4.79 17.39 -26.07
C VAL A 3 -6.22 16.86 -25.96
N THR A 4 -6.78 16.41 -27.10
CA THR A 4 -8.13 15.83 -27.19
C THR A 4 -8.14 14.40 -27.68
N SER A 5 -7.02 13.92 -28.23
CA SER A 5 -6.91 12.58 -28.82
C SER A 5 -6.59 11.52 -27.78
N LYS A 6 -7.37 10.42 -27.78
CA LYS A 6 -7.06 9.21 -27.01
C LYS A 6 -5.76 8.52 -27.46
N ASP A 7 -5.32 8.85 -28.69
CA ASP A 7 -4.08 8.31 -29.26
C ASP A 7 -2.81 9.02 -28.83
N ASN A 8 -2.93 10.08 -28.03
CA ASN A 8 -1.78 10.75 -27.45
C ASN A 8 -0.94 9.76 -26.62
N GLN A 9 0.38 9.85 -26.77
CA GLN A 9 1.33 8.92 -26.12
C GLN A 9 1.17 8.88 -24.61
N TRP A 10 0.98 10.02 -23.92
CA TRP A 10 0.86 10.10 -22.47
C TRP A 10 -0.46 9.54 -21.95
N VAL A 11 -1.54 9.68 -22.74
CA VAL A 11 -2.85 9.09 -22.41
C VAL A 11 -2.78 7.57 -22.51
N LYS A 12 -2.18 7.03 -23.57
CA LYS A 12 -1.96 5.59 -23.73
C LYS A 12 -1.05 5.04 -22.65
N GLU A 13 0.04 5.74 -22.32
CA GLU A 13 0.98 5.35 -21.28
C GLU A 13 0.29 5.28 -19.92
N TRP A 14 -0.44 6.34 -19.53
CA TRP A 14 -1.16 6.37 -18.27
C TRP A 14 -2.17 5.21 -18.16
N ARG A 15 -2.96 4.97 -19.22
CA ARG A 15 -3.92 3.84 -19.24
C ARG A 15 -3.23 2.50 -19.08
N ARG A 16 -2.15 2.24 -19.82
CA ARG A 16 -1.40 0.98 -19.70
C ARG A 16 -0.84 0.77 -18.30
N LEU A 17 -0.33 1.83 -17.67
CA LEU A 17 0.15 1.80 -16.29
C LEU A 17 -0.99 1.59 -15.29
N SER A 18 -2.18 2.14 -15.55
CA SER A 18 -3.36 1.92 -14.72
C SER A 18 -3.81 0.45 -14.76
N ASP A 19 -3.84 -0.14 -15.96
CA ASP A 19 -4.47 -1.44 -16.22
C ASP A 19 -3.54 -2.63 -15.94
N SER A 20 -2.21 -2.49 -16.09
CA SER A 20 -1.27 -3.61 -16.14
C SER A 20 -0.17 -3.56 -15.09
N ALA A 21 -0.26 -4.45 -14.08
CA ALA A 21 0.82 -4.66 -13.10
C ALA A 21 2.14 -5.12 -13.77
N LYS A 22 2.05 -5.96 -14.81
CA LYS A 22 3.22 -6.40 -15.58
C LYS A 22 3.91 -5.20 -16.21
N TYR A 23 3.14 -4.32 -16.86
CA TYR A 23 3.69 -3.14 -17.52
C TYR A 23 4.32 -2.17 -16.53
N ARG A 24 3.72 -1.98 -15.34
CA ARG A 24 4.32 -1.19 -14.26
C ARG A 24 5.68 -1.73 -13.84
N ARG A 25 5.79 -3.05 -13.65
CA ARG A 25 7.07 -3.69 -13.28
C ARG A 25 8.13 -3.58 -14.36
N GLU A 26 7.76 -3.76 -15.64
CA GLU A 26 8.68 -3.66 -16.78
C GLU A 26 9.22 -2.23 -16.97
N THR A 27 8.38 -1.22 -16.72
CA THR A 27 8.75 0.20 -16.93
C THR A 27 9.31 0.88 -15.69
N GLY A 28 9.08 0.34 -14.49
CA GLY A 28 9.38 1.01 -13.23
C GLY A 28 8.53 2.27 -12.99
N LEU A 29 7.37 2.36 -13.69
CA LEU A 29 6.46 3.50 -13.62
C LEU A 29 5.10 3.09 -13.09
N PHE A 30 4.33 4.04 -12.56
CA PHE A 30 2.94 3.83 -12.18
C PHE A 30 2.07 5.07 -12.41
N ALA A 31 0.76 4.85 -12.45
CA ALA A 31 -0.25 5.87 -12.68
C ALA A 31 -0.88 6.32 -11.36
N ILE A 32 -1.09 7.62 -11.22
CA ILE A 32 -1.75 8.25 -10.06
C ILE A 32 -2.90 9.10 -10.58
N GLU A 33 -4.06 9.05 -9.92
CA GLU A 33 -5.23 9.86 -10.22
C GLU A 33 -5.65 10.68 -8.99
N GLY A 34 -6.00 11.95 -9.23
CA GLY A 34 -6.57 12.86 -8.26
C GLY A 34 -5.57 13.85 -7.67
N ALA A 35 -5.99 15.11 -7.52
CA ALA A 35 -5.15 16.21 -7.09
C ALA A 35 -4.46 15.93 -5.75
N ARG A 36 -5.22 15.45 -4.76
CA ARG A 36 -4.68 15.15 -3.43
C ARG A 36 -3.59 14.08 -3.49
N LEU A 37 -3.86 12.95 -4.15
CA LEU A 37 -2.91 11.82 -4.19
C LEU A 37 -1.65 12.15 -5.00
N CYS A 38 -1.80 12.88 -6.12
CA CYS A 38 -0.67 13.40 -6.89
C CYS A 38 0.19 14.37 -6.04
N GLY A 39 -0.45 15.26 -5.29
CA GLY A 39 0.23 16.17 -4.37
C GLY A 39 0.94 15.44 -3.23
N ASP A 40 0.32 14.38 -2.66
CA ASP A 40 0.94 13.55 -1.64
C ASP A 40 2.19 12.83 -2.19
N ALA A 41 2.11 12.27 -3.40
CA ALA A 41 3.24 11.62 -4.07
C ALA A 41 4.42 12.61 -4.22
N MET A 42 4.18 13.80 -4.75
CA MET A 42 5.21 14.81 -4.92
C MET A 42 5.85 15.22 -3.57
N ARG A 43 5.03 15.50 -2.53
CA ARG A 43 5.54 15.84 -1.19
C ARG A 43 6.35 14.73 -0.54
N SER A 44 6.09 13.50 -0.93
CA SER A 44 6.86 12.33 -0.50
C SER A 44 8.12 12.06 -1.35
N GLY A 45 8.49 12.97 -2.25
CA GLY A 45 9.69 12.85 -3.08
C GLY A 45 9.56 11.92 -4.28
N VAL A 46 8.33 11.52 -4.66
CA VAL A 46 8.11 10.68 -5.84
C VAL A 46 8.43 11.47 -7.11
N ALA A 47 9.35 10.98 -7.94
CA ALA A 47 9.72 11.61 -9.21
C ALA A 47 8.60 11.49 -10.24
N LEU A 48 8.12 12.64 -10.74
CA LEU A 48 7.04 12.73 -11.71
C LEU A 48 7.59 12.79 -13.14
N LYS A 49 7.24 11.81 -13.96
CA LYS A 49 7.59 11.79 -15.39
C LYS A 49 6.65 12.64 -16.23
N ALA A 50 5.35 12.59 -15.94
CA ALA A 50 4.38 13.42 -16.63
C ALA A 50 3.20 13.77 -15.72
N VAL A 51 2.66 14.97 -15.91
CA VAL A 51 1.40 15.44 -15.32
C VAL A 51 0.42 15.74 -16.43
N LEU A 52 -0.75 15.12 -16.39
CA LEU A 52 -1.85 15.44 -17.29
C LEU A 52 -2.94 16.14 -16.46
N TYR A 53 -3.45 17.27 -16.95
CA TYR A 53 -4.40 18.07 -16.19
C TYR A 53 -5.41 18.74 -17.10
N THR A 54 -6.58 19.06 -16.57
CA THR A 54 -7.57 19.90 -17.25
C THR A 54 -7.44 21.35 -16.82
N ALA A 55 -7.83 22.30 -17.67
CA ALA A 55 -7.90 23.72 -17.30
C ALA A 55 -8.77 23.98 -16.06
N SER A 56 -9.88 23.24 -15.91
CA SER A 56 -10.73 23.31 -14.73
C SER A 56 -10.03 22.79 -13.46
N ALA A 57 -9.23 21.74 -13.57
CA ALA A 57 -8.44 21.23 -12.46
C ALA A 57 -7.38 22.27 -12.00
N LEU A 58 -6.72 22.93 -12.93
CA LEU A 58 -5.79 24.02 -12.62
C LEU A 58 -6.49 25.18 -11.91
N ALA A 59 -7.69 25.57 -12.35
CA ALA A 59 -8.46 26.64 -11.72
C ALA A 59 -8.93 26.29 -10.30
N VAL A 60 -9.32 25.03 -10.04
CA VAL A 60 -9.85 24.59 -8.72
C VAL A 60 -8.75 24.16 -7.75
N TYR A 61 -7.71 23.48 -8.25
CA TYR A 61 -6.64 22.88 -7.45
C TYR A 61 -5.27 23.51 -7.75
N GLY A 62 -5.21 24.78 -8.16
CA GLY A 62 -3.99 25.46 -8.60
C GLY A 62 -2.84 25.33 -7.60
N ASN A 63 -3.13 25.47 -6.31
CA ASN A 63 -2.16 25.30 -5.22
C ASN A 63 -1.49 23.92 -5.16
N VAL A 64 -2.08 22.90 -5.78
CA VAL A 64 -1.50 21.56 -5.93
C VAL A 64 -0.95 21.33 -7.32
N VAL A 65 -1.70 21.76 -8.35
CA VAL A 65 -1.36 21.49 -9.76
C VAL A 65 -0.12 22.27 -10.20
N GLU A 66 0.00 23.54 -9.86
CA GLU A 66 1.16 24.37 -10.25
C GLU A 66 2.50 23.77 -9.77
N PRO A 67 2.65 23.36 -8.49
CA PRO A 67 3.86 22.66 -8.06
C PRO A 67 4.10 21.34 -8.81
N LEU A 68 3.04 20.57 -9.12
CA LEU A 68 3.17 19.33 -9.91
C LEU A 68 3.72 19.62 -11.30
N LEU A 69 3.21 20.69 -11.98
CA LEU A 69 3.68 21.10 -13.30
C LEU A 69 5.14 21.53 -13.28
N ALA A 70 5.57 22.22 -12.23
CA ALA A 70 6.94 22.68 -12.07
C ALA A 70 7.92 21.52 -11.77
N GLY A 71 7.45 20.46 -11.10
CA GLY A 71 8.27 19.31 -10.67
C GLY A 71 8.29 18.13 -11.64
N ALA A 72 7.48 18.14 -12.71
CA ALA A 72 7.41 17.03 -13.65
C ALA A 72 8.28 17.26 -14.89
N ASP A 73 8.79 16.16 -15.48
CA ASP A 73 9.55 16.21 -16.74
C ASP A 73 8.67 16.73 -17.90
N THR A 74 7.36 16.46 -17.86
CA THR A 74 6.41 16.86 -18.91
C THR A 74 5.06 17.26 -18.31
N ALA A 75 4.47 18.34 -18.83
CA ALA A 75 3.13 18.80 -18.51
C ALA A 75 2.24 18.77 -19.74
N VAL A 76 1.05 18.17 -19.62
CA VAL A 76 0.10 17.98 -20.72
C VAL A 76 -1.29 18.44 -20.32
N GLU A 77 -1.78 19.52 -20.94
CA GLU A 77 -3.17 19.91 -20.77
C GLU A 77 -4.08 19.01 -21.62
N ILE A 78 -5.11 18.41 -21.01
CA ILE A 78 -6.06 17.50 -21.64
C ILE A 78 -7.49 18.06 -21.59
N SER A 79 -8.33 17.64 -22.54
CA SER A 79 -9.74 18.02 -22.54
C SER A 79 -10.53 17.33 -21.39
N PRO A 80 -11.65 17.93 -20.93
CA PRO A 80 -12.53 17.30 -19.94
C PRO A 80 -13.07 15.94 -20.39
N GLU A 81 -13.32 15.74 -21.69
CA GLU A 81 -13.76 14.47 -22.26
C GLU A 81 -12.68 13.40 -22.09
N LEU A 82 -11.43 13.78 -22.35
CA LEU A 82 -10.30 12.86 -22.22
C LEU A 82 -10.05 12.51 -20.76
N SER A 83 -10.19 13.47 -19.86
CA SER A 83 -10.13 13.24 -18.41
C SER A 83 -11.15 12.21 -17.93
N ARG A 84 -12.41 12.32 -18.38
CA ARG A 84 -13.45 11.32 -18.09
C ARG A 84 -13.14 9.95 -18.68
N HIS A 85 -12.52 9.91 -19.86
CA HIS A 85 -12.12 8.65 -20.48
C HIS A 85 -10.97 7.96 -19.74
N MET A 86 -10.05 8.72 -19.16
CA MET A 86 -8.92 8.18 -18.42
C MET A 86 -9.32 7.69 -17.03
N SER A 87 -10.24 8.37 -16.38
CA SER A 87 -10.60 8.13 -14.99
C SER A 87 -11.36 6.83 -14.75
N ASP A 88 -11.04 6.19 -13.62
CA ASP A 88 -11.83 5.10 -13.03
C ASP A 88 -12.85 5.60 -12.01
N THR A 89 -12.92 6.92 -11.77
CA THR A 89 -13.87 7.54 -10.84
C THR A 89 -15.04 8.20 -11.56
N ILE A 90 -16.22 8.23 -10.92
CA ILE A 90 -17.44 8.83 -11.50
C ILE A 90 -17.26 10.32 -11.74
N ASN A 91 -16.55 11.01 -10.81
CA ASN A 91 -16.31 12.46 -10.88
C ASN A 91 -14.81 12.72 -10.83
N PRO A 92 -14.10 12.67 -11.96
CA PRO A 92 -12.67 12.89 -12.01
C PRO A 92 -12.29 14.31 -11.64
N GLN A 93 -11.25 14.46 -10.83
CA GLN A 93 -10.69 15.77 -10.50
C GLN A 93 -9.87 16.39 -11.64
N GLY A 94 -9.62 15.65 -12.72
CA GLY A 94 -8.89 16.11 -13.88
C GLY A 94 -7.38 16.29 -13.67
N VAL A 95 -6.79 15.57 -12.73
CA VAL A 95 -5.34 15.55 -12.44
C VAL A 95 -4.86 14.11 -12.45
N PHE A 96 -3.86 13.83 -13.27
CA PHE A 96 -3.27 12.51 -13.44
C PHE A 96 -1.75 12.63 -13.51
N CYS A 97 -1.03 11.73 -12.85
CA CYS A 97 0.43 11.69 -12.91
C CYS A 97 0.92 10.33 -13.39
N ILE A 98 2.02 10.34 -14.13
CA ILE A 98 2.89 9.19 -14.35
C ILE A 98 4.14 9.41 -13.52
N ALA A 99 4.45 8.46 -12.64
CA ALA A 99 5.51 8.59 -11.65
C ALA A 99 6.45 7.39 -11.67
N LYS A 100 7.68 7.58 -11.21
CA LYS A 100 8.64 6.49 -11.01
C LYS A 100 8.32 5.76 -9.71
N MET A 101 8.43 4.42 -9.73
CA MET A 101 8.31 3.61 -8.52
C MET A 101 9.34 4.07 -7.49
N LEU A 102 8.95 4.05 -6.24
CA LEU A 102 9.82 4.41 -5.13
C LEU A 102 10.88 3.33 -4.90
N ASP A 103 12.08 3.78 -4.56
CA ASP A 103 13.13 2.95 -4.00
C ASP A 103 13.22 3.21 -2.48
N ASN A 104 12.08 3.10 -1.80
CA ASN A 104 11.98 3.16 -0.33
C ASN A 104 11.82 1.76 0.29
N SER A 105 12.39 0.75 -0.38
CA SER A 105 12.29 -0.63 0.05
C SER A 105 12.88 -0.82 1.44
N LEU A 106 12.11 -1.48 2.30
CA LEU A 106 12.60 -2.00 3.55
C LEU A 106 13.63 -3.10 3.24
N ILE A 107 14.82 -3.01 3.82
CA ILE A 107 15.89 -3.98 3.63
C ILE A 107 16.05 -4.76 4.92
N ILE A 108 15.93 -6.09 4.86
CA ILE A 108 15.96 -6.97 6.03
C ILE A 108 17.21 -6.77 6.90
N ASP A 109 18.34 -6.47 6.29
CA ASP A 109 19.58 -6.23 7.04
C ASP A 109 19.64 -4.91 7.81
N LYS A 110 18.76 -3.97 7.44
CA LYS A 110 18.64 -2.65 8.07
C LYS A 110 17.40 -2.54 8.96
N ILE A 111 16.68 -3.64 9.18
CA ILE A 111 15.52 -3.65 10.05
C ILE A 111 15.93 -3.26 11.49
N ASN A 112 15.18 -2.32 12.07
CA ASN A 112 15.34 -1.93 13.45
C ASN A 112 14.73 -3.02 14.35
N ILE A 113 15.55 -3.64 15.23
CA ILE A 113 15.14 -4.74 16.09
C ILE A 113 14.16 -4.33 17.20
N ILE A 114 14.03 -3.05 17.48
CA ILE A 114 12.99 -2.50 18.39
C ILE A 114 11.79 -1.93 17.62
N GLY A 115 11.82 -1.95 16.29
CA GLY A 115 10.72 -1.51 15.42
C GLY A 115 9.52 -2.46 15.45
N THR A 116 8.40 -1.99 14.95
CA THR A 116 7.17 -2.77 14.78
C THR A 116 6.86 -2.92 13.30
N TYR A 117 6.55 -4.13 12.88
CA TYR A 117 6.34 -4.45 11.46
C TYR A 117 5.04 -5.23 11.26
N SER A 118 4.43 -5.08 10.11
CA SER A 118 3.36 -5.96 9.65
C SER A 118 3.86 -6.79 8.47
N ALA A 119 3.49 -8.05 8.41
CA ALA A 119 3.76 -8.91 7.27
C ALA A 119 2.42 -9.41 6.72
N LEU A 120 2.19 -9.21 5.43
CA LEU A 120 0.96 -9.59 4.74
C LEU A 120 1.25 -10.76 3.80
N GLU A 121 0.60 -11.88 4.06
CA GLU A 121 0.74 -13.08 3.24
C GLU A 121 -0.48 -13.25 2.34
N ASP A 122 -0.26 -13.13 1.02
CA ASP A 122 -1.23 -13.38 -0.05
C ASP A 122 -2.53 -12.53 0.06
N VAL A 123 -2.43 -11.33 0.61
CA VAL A 123 -3.56 -10.38 0.64
C VAL A 123 -3.83 -9.89 -0.78
N GLN A 124 -4.99 -10.28 -1.33
CA GLN A 124 -5.31 -10.08 -2.75
C GLN A 124 -6.27 -8.93 -3.02
N ASP A 125 -7.12 -8.56 -2.06
CA ASP A 125 -8.04 -7.43 -2.24
C ASP A 125 -7.31 -6.09 -2.16
N PRO A 126 -7.39 -5.24 -3.21
CA PRO A 126 -6.69 -3.96 -3.24
C PRO A 126 -7.20 -2.96 -2.18
N GLY A 127 -8.47 -3.07 -1.79
CA GLY A 127 -9.08 -2.22 -0.76
C GLY A 127 -8.52 -2.58 0.62
N ASN A 128 -8.44 -3.88 0.94
CA ASN A 128 -7.83 -4.36 2.18
C ASN A 128 -6.36 -3.96 2.25
N MET A 129 -5.59 -4.25 1.20
CA MET A 129 -4.17 -3.88 1.13
C MET A 129 -3.95 -2.39 1.39
N GLY A 130 -4.67 -1.52 0.68
CA GLY A 130 -4.53 -0.07 0.85
C GLY A 130 -4.96 0.40 2.24
N THR A 131 -6.02 -0.19 2.82
CA THR A 131 -6.49 0.12 4.17
C THR A 131 -5.46 -0.29 5.23
N VAL A 132 -4.84 -1.47 5.09
CA VAL A 132 -3.78 -1.92 6.02
C VAL A 132 -2.57 -0.99 5.94
N ILE A 133 -2.10 -0.64 4.74
CA ILE A 133 -0.96 0.27 4.56
C ILE A 133 -1.26 1.65 5.18
N ARG A 134 -2.47 2.19 4.94
CA ARG A 134 -2.92 3.45 5.55
C ARG A 134 -2.92 3.38 7.08
N THR A 135 -3.45 2.30 7.63
CA THR A 135 -3.55 2.11 9.08
C THR A 135 -2.17 1.94 9.71
N ALA A 136 -1.29 1.16 9.08
CA ALA A 136 0.08 0.97 9.52
C ALA A 136 0.86 2.29 9.55
N GLU A 137 0.74 3.10 8.50
CA GLU A 137 1.37 4.43 8.44
C GLU A 137 0.82 5.36 9.52
N ALA A 138 -0.50 5.43 9.69
CA ALA A 138 -1.16 6.28 10.67
C ALA A 138 -0.82 5.91 12.12
N LEU A 139 -0.55 4.63 12.41
CA LEU A 139 -0.18 4.13 13.73
C LEU A 139 1.33 4.10 13.97
N GLY A 140 2.13 4.58 13.02
CA GLY A 140 3.59 4.64 13.15
C GLY A 140 4.24 3.25 13.16
N ILE A 141 3.71 2.29 12.40
CA ILE A 141 4.37 1.01 12.12
C ILE A 141 5.58 1.28 11.23
N ASP A 142 6.70 0.65 11.53
CA ASP A 142 8.00 0.98 10.92
C ASP A 142 8.17 0.43 9.50
N GLY A 143 7.33 -0.53 9.08
CA GLY A 143 7.31 -1.04 7.72
C GLY A 143 6.35 -2.21 7.52
N VAL A 144 6.10 -2.55 6.24
CA VAL A 144 5.24 -3.67 5.84
C VAL A 144 5.98 -4.61 4.90
N LEU A 145 5.96 -5.89 5.24
CA LEU A 145 6.44 -6.98 4.38
C LEU A 145 5.27 -7.55 3.59
N LEU A 146 5.49 -7.87 2.33
CA LEU A 146 4.46 -8.30 1.38
C LEU A 146 4.92 -9.56 0.67
N SER A 147 4.20 -10.68 0.78
CA SER A 147 4.52 -11.85 -0.02
C SER A 147 4.28 -11.59 -1.52
N ASP A 148 4.89 -12.41 -2.37
CA ASP A 148 4.72 -12.30 -3.84
C ASP A 148 3.26 -12.53 -4.27
N GLY A 149 2.47 -13.26 -3.48
CA GLY A 149 1.04 -13.47 -3.69
C GLY A 149 0.15 -12.27 -3.36
N CYS A 150 0.69 -11.22 -2.74
CA CYS A 150 -0.03 -9.99 -2.48
C CYS A 150 -0.31 -9.20 -3.76
N CYS A 151 -1.43 -8.47 -3.77
CA CYS A 151 -1.73 -7.55 -4.88
C CYS A 151 -0.65 -6.47 -5.04
N ASP A 152 -0.62 -5.86 -6.22
CA ASP A 152 0.37 -4.82 -6.53
C ASP A 152 0.06 -3.52 -5.77
N VAL A 153 1.01 -3.02 -4.97
CA VAL A 153 0.88 -1.79 -4.18
C VAL A 153 0.68 -0.54 -5.04
N TYR A 154 1.13 -0.58 -6.30
CA TYR A 154 0.91 0.49 -7.28
C TYR A 154 -0.37 0.33 -8.10
N ASN A 155 -1.23 -0.64 -7.75
CA ASN A 155 -2.58 -0.71 -8.29
C ASN A 155 -3.34 0.57 -7.92
N PRO A 156 -4.06 1.23 -8.88
CA PRO A 156 -4.78 2.47 -8.60
C PRO A 156 -5.78 2.39 -7.44
N LYS A 157 -6.38 1.22 -7.21
CA LYS A 157 -7.29 1.00 -6.07
C LYS A 157 -6.52 0.97 -4.74
N VAL A 158 -5.33 0.34 -4.70
CA VAL A 158 -4.46 0.35 -3.50
C VAL A 158 -4.00 1.75 -3.20
N LEU A 159 -3.51 2.48 -4.21
CA LEU A 159 -3.04 3.86 -4.06
C LEU A 159 -4.14 4.76 -3.47
N ARG A 160 -5.36 4.67 -4.00
CA ARG A 160 -6.51 5.44 -3.47
C ARG A 160 -6.85 5.04 -2.03
N ALA A 161 -6.94 3.74 -1.74
CA ALA A 161 -7.28 3.25 -0.40
C ALA A 161 -6.21 3.59 0.64
N SER A 162 -4.93 3.60 0.25
CA SER A 162 -3.81 3.93 1.15
C SER A 162 -3.72 5.40 1.52
N MET A 163 -4.42 6.29 0.80
CA MET A 163 -4.38 7.75 1.05
C MET A 163 -2.95 8.29 1.14
N GLY A 164 -2.07 7.80 0.24
CA GLY A 164 -0.66 8.19 0.18
C GLY A 164 0.26 7.43 1.15
N GLY A 165 -0.24 6.51 1.96
CA GLY A 165 0.57 5.67 2.86
C GLY A 165 1.66 4.89 2.10
N VAL A 166 1.36 4.43 0.88
CA VAL A 166 2.34 3.76 -0.01
C VAL A 166 3.59 4.61 -0.26
N PHE A 167 3.48 5.93 -0.24
CA PHE A 167 4.61 6.82 -0.52
C PHE A 167 5.48 7.13 0.69
N ARG A 168 5.02 6.81 1.90
CA ARG A 168 5.67 7.20 3.16
C ARG A 168 6.14 6.01 3.99
N LEU A 169 5.41 4.90 3.91
CA LEU A 169 5.71 3.70 4.67
C LEU A 169 6.71 2.82 3.91
N PRO A 170 7.81 2.38 4.53
CA PRO A 170 8.72 1.40 3.93
C PRO A 170 8.02 0.08 3.64
N LEU A 171 8.17 -0.43 2.42
CA LEU A 171 7.55 -1.67 1.96
C LEU A 171 8.63 -2.62 1.46
N MET A 172 8.52 -3.92 1.79
CA MET A 172 9.42 -4.95 1.29
C MET A 172 8.65 -6.10 0.68
N ARG A 173 8.95 -6.45 -0.58
CA ARG A 173 8.48 -7.70 -1.17
C ARG A 173 9.37 -8.85 -0.74
N VAL A 174 8.75 -9.98 -0.40
CA VAL A 174 9.43 -11.21 0.02
C VAL A 174 8.88 -12.40 -0.76
N GLY A 175 9.78 -13.25 -1.25
CA GLY A 175 9.38 -14.46 -2.00
C GLY A 175 8.84 -15.55 -1.08
N ASP A 176 9.50 -15.78 0.05
CA ASP A 176 9.12 -16.78 1.05
C ASP A 176 8.88 -16.12 2.41
N MET A 177 7.63 -16.10 2.84
CA MET A 177 7.23 -15.46 4.10
C MET A 177 7.76 -16.23 5.31
N ALA A 178 7.71 -17.55 5.30
CA ALA A 178 8.17 -18.36 6.42
C ALA A 178 9.69 -18.20 6.67
N GLN A 179 10.48 -18.25 5.61
CA GLN A 179 11.93 -17.98 5.69
C GLN A 179 12.22 -16.54 6.15
N THR A 180 11.47 -15.58 5.65
CA THR A 180 11.63 -14.17 6.05
C THR A 180 11.32 -13.97 7.53
N VAL A 181 10.23 -14.56 8.02
CA VAL A 181 9.85 -14.54 9.45
C VAL A 181 10.94 -15.16 10.32
N ALA A 182 11.46 -16.33 9.92
CA ALA A 182 12.56 -16.98 10.64
C ALA A 182 13.80 -16.07 10.73
N ALA A 183 14.21 -15.46 9.61
CA ALA A 183 15.34 -14.54 9.58
C ALA A 183 15.14 -13.28 10.44
N LEU A 184 13.91 -12.77 10.53
CA LEU A 184 13.58 -11.64 11.42
C LEU A 184 13.70 -12.03 12.89
N GLN A 185 13.29 -13.25 13.26
CA GLN A 185 13.41 -13.74 14.62
C GLN A 185 14.87 -14.01 15.00
N GLU A 186 15.70 -14.51 14.09
CA GLU A 186 17.15 -14.64 14.30
C GLU A 186 17.82 -13.29 14.60
N LYS A 187 17.28 -12.19 14.04
CA LYS A 187 17.72 -10.82 14.34
C LYS A 187 17.21 -10.27 15.68
N GLY A 188 16.29 -10.97 16.35
CA GLY A 188 15.77 -10.60 17.67
C GLY A 188 14.35 -10.04 17.69
N LEU A 189 13.63 -9.98 16.54
CA LEU A 189 12.22 -9.65 16.55
C LEU A 189 11.37 -10.85 17.01
N THR A 190 10.18 -10.56 17.53
CA THR A 190 9.19 -11.59 17.86
C THR A 190 8.08 -11.59 16.83
N ALA A 191 7.88 -12.71 16.13
CA ALA A 191 6.83 -12.86 15.13
C ALA A 191 5.57 -13.50 15.73
N PHE A 192 4.41 -12.92 15.39
CA PHE A 192 3.08 -13.31 15.81
C PHE A 192 2.24 -13.69 14.61
N ALA A 193 1.85 -14.97 14.49
CA ALA A 193 0.89 -15.44 13.51
C ALA A 193 -0.52 -15.03 13.94
N CYS A 194 -1.18 -14.17 13.18
CA CYS A 194 -2.54 -13.74 13.47
C CYS A 194 -3.53 -14.75 12.86
N VAL A 195 -4.16 -15.55 13.72
CA VAL A 195 -5.00 -16.67 13.31
C VAL A 195 -6.42 -16.57 13.87
N VAL A 196 -7.36 -17.27 13.24
CA VAL A 196 -8.73 -17.47 13.76
C VAL A 196 -8.75 -18.81 14.46
N ASP A 197 -8.26 -18.84 15.70
CA ASP A 197 -8.17 -20.04 16.52
C ASP A 197 -8.42 -19.66 17.99
N ALA A 198 -9.44 -20.26 18.59
CA ALA A 198 -9.81 -19.99 19.98
C ALA A 198 -8.75 -20.49 21.00
N SER A 199 -7.85 -21.39 20.60
CA SER A 199 -6.74 -21.86 21.43
C SER A 199 -5.50 -20.95 21.38
N ALA A 200 -5.44 -20.02 20.42
CA ALA A 200 -4.36 -19.05 20.32
C ALA A 200 -4.44 -17.97 21.41
N THR A 201 -3.32 -17.36 21.75
CA THR A 201 -3.25 -16.32 22.78
C THR A 201 -4.05 -15.09 22.34
N PRO A 202 -4.95 -14.55 23.18
CA PRO A 202 -5.60 -13.26 22.90
C PRO A 202 -4.58 -12.15 22.63
N ILE A 203 -4.80 -11.32 21.60
CA ILE A 203 -3.87 -10.23 21.26
C ILE A 203 -3.60 -9.30 22.45
N THR A 204 -4.57 -9.11 23.34
CA THR A 204 -4.46 -8.26 24.54
C THR A 204 -3.51 -8.82 25.62
N GLU A 205 -3.18 -10.11 25.54
CA GLU A 205 -2.32 -10.84 26.49
C GLU A 205 -0.96 -11.21 25.87
N ALA A 206 -0.79 -10.99 24.55
CA ALA A 206 0.36 -11.46 23.80
C ALA A 206 1.62 -10.59 23.97
N GLY A 207 1.50 -9.41 24.55
CA GLY A 207 2.64 -8.49 24.73
C GLY A 207 3.21 -7.96 23.42
N MET A 208 2.36 -7.78 22.41
CA MET A 208 2.74 -7.19 21.13
C MET A 208 3.15 -5.73 21.32
N GLY A 209 4.25 -5.31 20.70
CA GLY A 209 4.77 -3.94 20.85
C GLY A 209 6.13 -3.81 20.17
N GLN A 210 7.07 -3.14 20.81
CA GLN A 210 8.43 -2.99 20.29
C GLN A 210 9.09 -4.34 19.97
N GLY A 211 9.81 -4.39 18.85
CA GLY A 211 10.48 -5.61 18.40
C GLY A 211 9.51 -6.70 17.88
N SER A 212 8.31 -6.33 17.41
CA SER A 212 7.28 -7.27 16.97
C SER A 212 7.04 -7.23 15.46
N VAL A 213 6.69 -8.42 14.92
CA VAL A 213 6.16 -8.58 13.56
C VAL A 213 4.81 -9.29 13.63
N ALA A 214 3.74 -8.63 13.21
CA ALA A 214 2.42 -9.26 13.06
C ALA A 214 2.25 -9.81 11.66
N VAL A 215 2.04 -11.11 11.52
CA VAL A 215 1.83 -11.79 10.24
C VAL A 215 0.35 -12.02 10.03
N ILE A 216 -0.19 -11.45 8.96
CA ILE A 216 -1.62 -11.42 8.63
C ILE A 216 -1.82 -12.10 7.28
N GLY A 217 -2.72 -13.07 7.23
CA GLY A 217 -2.93 -13.92 6.07
C GLY A 217 -4.00 -13.44 5.10
N ASN A 218 -4.18 -14.25 4.07
CA ASN A 218 -5.20 -14.11 3.03
C ASN A 218 -6.62 -14.09 3.60
N GLU A 219 -7.51 -13.38 2.92
CA GLU A 219 -8.90 -13.18 3.33
C GLU A 219 -9.71 -14.48 3.43
N GLY A 220 -9.42 -15.45 2.59
CA GLY A 220 -10.17 -16.73 2.53
C GLY A 220 -9.45 -17.89 3.20
N ASN A 221 -8.13 -17.95 3.06
CA ASN A 221 -7.32 -19.11 3.47
C ASN A 221 -6.49 -18.86 4.74
N GLY A 222 -6.42 -17.62 5.23
CA GLY A 222 -5.56 -17.26 6.35
C GLY A 222 -4.06 -17.37 6.01
N LEU A 223 -3.26 -17.70 7.00
CA LEU A 223 -1.82 -17.93 6.86
C LEU A 223 -1.52 -19.38 6.44
N ARG A 224 -0.46 -19.58 5.70
CA ARG A 224 0.06 -20.90 5.39
C ARG A 224 0.60 -21.59 6.65
N ALA A 225 0.49 -22.93 6.71
CA ALA A 225 0.92 -23.70 7.86
C ALA A 225 2.42 -23.51 8.17
N GLU A 226 3.26 -23.45 7.14
CA GLU A 226 4.69 -23.19 7.28
C GLU A 226 5.00 -21.81 7.85
N THR A 227 4.21 -20.80 7.51
CA THR A 227 4.34 -19.44 8.04
C THR A 227 3.92 -19.39 9.51
N ILE A 228 2.82 -20.05 9.87
CA ILE A 228 2.39 -20.18 11.28
C ILE A 228 3.48 -20.88 12.10
N ALA A 229 4.02 -22.00 11.61
CA ALA A 229 5.07 -22.75 12.28
C ALA A 229 6.39 -21.96 12.44
N ALA A 230 6.67 -21.04 11.52
CA ALA A 230 7.83 -20.15 11.61
C ALA A 230 7.67 -19.02 12.63
N CYS A 231 6.44 -18.66 13.02
CA CYS A 231 6.19 -17.64 14.04
C CYS A 231 6.39 -18.18 15.45
N ARG A 232 6.86 -17.34 16.37
CA ARG A 232 7.06 -17.69 17.78
C ARG A 232 5.75 -17.92 18.51
N HIS A 233 4.73 -17.14 18.21
CA HIS A 233 3.42 -17.16 18.86
C HIS A 233 2.30 -17.12 17.84
N SER A 234 1.20 -17.82 18.13
CA SER A 234 -0.08 -17.63 17.45
C SER A 234 -0.98 -16.78 18.33
N VAL A 235 -1.59 -15.77 17.72
CA VAL A 235 -2.47 -14.81 18.42
C VAL A 235 -3.81 -14.70 17.73
N THR A 236 -4.85 -14.39 18.51
CA THR A 236 -6.22 -14.26 18.00
C THR A 236 -6.90 -13.01 18.55
N ILE A 237 -7.78 -12.44 17.76
CA ILE A 237 -8.73 -11.41 18.22
C ILE A 237 -9.90 -12.14 18.88
N PRO A 238 -10.15 -11.99 20.20
CA PRO A 238 -11.29 -12.64 20.85
C PRO A 238 -12.62 -12.19 20.25
N MET A 239 -13.40 -13.13 19.75
CA MET A 239 -14.72 -12.87 19.17
C MET A 239 -15.79 -13.55 20.02
N THR A 240 -16.76 -12.81 20.52
CA THR A 240 -17.85 -13.33 21.37
C THR A 240 -19.18 -13.47 20.62
N GLY A 241 -19.22 -13.02 19.37
CA GLY A 241 -20.38 -13.09 18.49
C GLY A 241 -20.48 -14.39 17.71
N ARG A 242 -21.37 -14.41 16.70
CA ARG A 242 -21.58 -15.56 15.80
C ARG A 242 -20.76 -15.48 14.50
N ALA A 243 -20.04 -14.38 14.28
CA ALA A 243 -19.18 -14.25 13.11
C ALA A 243 -17.95 -15.15 13.25
N GLU A 244 -17.63 -15.87 12.17
CA GLU A 244 -16.49 -16.81 12.15
C GLU A 244 -15.16 -16.05 11.97
N SER A 245 -15.17 -14.89 11.32
CA SER A 245 -13.98 -14.07 11.06
C SER A 245 -14.34 -12.60 10.90
N LEU A 246 -13.34 -11.73 10.94
CA LEU A 246 -13.42 -10.32 10.56
C LEU A 246 -12.88 -10.13 9.13
N ASN A 247 -13.30 -9.04 8.48
CA ASN A 247 -12.62 -8.58 7.27
C ASN A 247 -11.12 -8.39 7.55
N ALA A 248 -10.25 -8.77 6.62
CA ALA A 248 -8.80 -8.77 6.81
C ALA A 248 -8.23 -7.40 7.20
N SER A 249 -8.70 -6.32 6.59
CA SER A 249 -8.25 -4.96 6.95
C SER A 249 -8.74 -4.49 8.30
N MET A 250 -9.92 -4.94 8.75
CA MET A 250 -10.42 -4.68 10.10
C MET A 250 -9.61 -5.44 11.14
N ALA A 251 -9.36 -6.73 10.91
CA ALA A 251 -8.49 -7.53 11.78
C ALA A 251 -7.09 -6.93 11.87
N ALA A 252 -6.50 -6.58 10.73
CA ALA A 252 -5.22 -5.88 10.68
C ALA A 252 -5.23 -4.58 11.51
N GLY A 253 -6.27 -3.76 11.36
CA GLY A 253 -6.40 -2.52 12.11
C GLY A 253 -6.40 -2.72 13.62
N ILE A 254 -7.10 -3.73 14.13
CA ILE A 254 -7.14 -4.08 15.57
C ILE A 254 -5.77 -4.57 16.03
N ILE A 255 -5.11 -5.44 15.26
CA ILE A 255 -3.77 -5.97 15.56
C ILE A 255 -2.73 -4.85 15.59
N LEU A 256 -2.71 -3.99 14.55
CA LEU A 256 -1.77 -2.87 14.47
C LEU A 256 -1.99 -1.84 15.58
N TRP A 257 -3.24 -1.62 15.98
CA TRP A 257 -3.54 -0.78 17.14
C TRP A 257 -2.98 -1.36 18.44
N GLU A 258 -3.14 -2.68 18.67
CA GLU A 258 -2.58 -3.34 19.84
C GLU A 258 -1.04 -3.25 19.86
N MET A 259 -0.38 -3.44 18.72
CA MET A 259 1.06 -3.25 18.59
C MET A 259 1.49 -1.81 18.90
N ALA A 260 0.77 -0.82 18.38
CA ALA A 260 1.08 0.60 18.61
C ALA A 260 0.86 1.01 20.09
N ARG A 261 -0.15 0.44 20.73
CA ARG A 261 -0.45 0.65 22.15
C ARG A 261 0.61 0.04 23.07
N GLY A 262 1.28 -1.01 22.65
CA GLY A 262 2.35 -1.69 23.39
C GLY A 262 3.76 -1.09 23.20
N LYS A 263 3.90 0.03 22.48
CA LYS A 263 5.17 0.76 22.25
C LYS A 263 5.66 1.52 23.52
#